data_d4284c4d29102d8fe19a8aa8ce7ad87c
#
_entry.id   d4284c4d29102d8fe19a8aa8ce7ad87c
#
_cell.length_a   1.000
_cell.length_b   1.000
_cell.length_c   1.000
_cell.angle_alpha   90.00
_cell.angle_beta   90.00
_cell.angle_gamma   90.00
#
_symmetry.space_group_name_H-M   'P 1'
#
loop_
_entity.id
_entity.type
_entity.pdbx_description
1 polymer ?
#
loop_
_entity_poly.entity_id
_entity_poly.type
_entity_poly.pdbx_seq_one_letter_code
_entity_poly.pdbx_strand_id
1 'polypeptide(L)'
;MLQWNLTDEVNVEWVCHPNWFFRISKYTLPFIKSRYVPETIFLNELKSIPEDLENWVLKPLYSFAGHGVKFNVTRPDIEEVMPHGDVFILQKKVTYKPVVATLDEPAKAELRLMYLWEEGKTRPQLVINLARLSKGVMIGVDYNKNKTWVGGTVGYYEK
;
A
#
# COMPACT_ATOMS: atom_id res chain seq x y z
N MET A 1 9.60 26.74 -10.19
CA MET A 1 8.14 26.84 -10.28
C MET A 1 7.75 26.35 -11.67
N LEU A 2 6.82 25.40 -11.80
CA LEU A 2 6.36 24.95 -13.11
C LEU A 2 5.61 26.09 -13.79
N GLN A 3 5.89 26.30 -15.08
CA GLN A 3 5.24 27.35 -15.87
C GLN A 3 3.91 26.89 -16.52
N TRP A 4 3.45 25.69 -16.19
CA TRP A 4 2.24 25.04 -16.71
C TRP A 4 1.58 24.20 -15.64
N ASN A 5 0.29 23.91 -15.79
CA ASN A 5 -0.47 23.02 -14.94
C ASN A 5 -0.64 21.64 -15.59
N LEU A 6 -0.85 20.60 -14.78
CA LEU A 6 -1.12 19.25 -15.28
C LEU A 6 -2.43 19.12 -16.09
N THR A 7 -3.28 20.15 -16.06
CA THR A 7 -4.53 20.26 -16.82
C THR A 7 -4.38 20.99 -18.13
N ASP A 8 -3.22 21.61 -18.40
CA ASP A 8 -2.96 22.33 -19.63
C ASP A 8 -2.77 21.35 -20.79
N GLU A 9 -3.19 21.73 -21.98
CA GLU A 9 -2.84 21.02 -23.21
C GLU A 9 -1.36 21.22 -23.49
N VAL A 10 -0.58 20.16 -23.34
CA VAL A 10 0.86 20.16 -23.60
C VAL A 10 1.22 19.10 -24.63
N ASN A 11 2.20 19.37 -25.48
CA ASN A 11 2.63 18.43 -26.50
C ASN A 11 3.52 17.32 -25.90
N VAL A 12 2.91 16.46 -25.07
CA VAL A 12 3.54 15.28 -24.47
C VAL A 12 2.60 14.09 -24.49
N GLU A 13 3.14 12.94 -24.74
CA GLU A 13 2.45 11.66 -24.55
C GLU A 13 2.66 11.20 -23.11
N TRP A 14 1.57 11.01 -22.39
CA TRP A 14 1.60 10.59 -21.00
C TRP A 14 1.54 9.05 -20.90
N VAL A 15 2.64 8.43 -20.50
CA VAL A 15 2.62 7.05 -20.04
C VAL A 15 2.41 7.08 -18.54
N CYS A 16 1.20 6.72 -18.09
CA CYS A 16 0.74 6.90 -16.72
C CYS A 16 0.66 8.38 -16.32
N HIS A 17 -0.35 9.07 -16.82
CA HIS A 17 -0.62 10.46 -16.43
C HIS A 17 -0.63 10.62 -14.90
N PRO A 18 -0.06 11.70 -14.31
CA PRO A 18 0.03 11.91 -12.86
C PRO A 18 -1.30 11.76 -12.10
N ASN A 19 -2.45 12.02 -12.74
CA ASN A 19 -3.77 11.80 -12.15
C ASN A 19 -4.07 10.33 -11.80
N TRP A 20 -3.34 9.38 -12.36
CA TRP A 20 -3.50 7.97 -12.01
C TRP A 20 -3.20 7.69 -10.54
N PHE A 21 -2.34 8.48 -9.92
CA PHE A 21 -2.08 8.37 -8.50
C PHE A 21 -3.34 8.49 -7.64
N PHE A 22 -4.25 9.38 -8.00
CA PHE A 22 -5.53 9.55 -7.30
C PHE A 22 -6.50 8.39 -7.59
N ARG A 23 -6.51 7.88 -8.81
CA ARG A 23 -7.40 6.79 -9.24
C ARG A 23 -7.02 5.43 -8.66
N ILE A 24 -5.72 5.13 -8.56
CA ILE A 24 -5.19 3.84 -8.07
C ILE A 24 -4.58 3.95 -6.67
N SER A 25 -4.96 4.96 -5.91
CA SER A 25 -4.53 5.16 -4.52
C SER A 25 -5.21 4.19 -3.56
N LYS A 26 -4.92 4.34 -2.27
CA LYS A 26 -5.61 3.62 -1.18
C LYS A 26 -7.14 3.87 -1.15
N TYR A 27 -7.61 4.89 -1.87
CA TYR A 27 -9.04 5.20 -2.03
C TYR A 27 -9.87 4.02 -2.55
N THR A 28 -9.29 3.14 -3.37
CA THR A 28 -10.01 1.98 -3.91
C THR A 28 -10.23 0.86 -2.91
N LEU A 29 -9.44 0.80 -1.83
CA LEU A 29 -9.43 -0.32 -0.88
C LEU A 29 -10.79 -0.56 -0.17
N PRO A 30 -11.53 0.46 0.28
CA PRO A 30 -12.83 0.24 0.93
C PRO A 30 -13.89 -0.40 0.03
N PHE A 31 -13.75 -0.27 -1.29
CA PHE A 31 -14.68 -0.84 -2.27
C PHE A 31 -14.40 -2.30 -2.61
N ILE A 32 -13.21 -2.81 -2.29
CA ILE A 32 -12.81 -4.18 -2.63
C ILE A 32 -13.29 -5.12 -1.53
N LYS A 33 -14.30 -5.94 -1.81
CA LYS A 33 -14.81 -6.97 -0.90
C LYS A 33 -14.26 -8.33 -1.30
N SER A 34 -13.20 -8.77 -0.65
CA SER A 34 -12.55 -10.06 -0.92
C SER A 34 -11.90 -10.59 0.35
N ARG A 35 -11.87 -11.91 0.52
CA ARG A 35 -11.16 -12.57 1.62
C ARG A 35 -9.63 -12.34 1.59
N TYR A 36 -9.12 -11.88 0.45
CA TYR A 36 -7.70 -11.61 0.25
C TYR A 36 -7.33 -10.15 0.48
N VAL A 37 -8.32 -9.28 0.70
CA VAL A 37 -8.09 -7.85 0.94
C VAL A 37 -8.55 -7.54 2.36
N PRO A 38 -7.69 -6.96 3.19
CA PRO A 38 -8.05 -6.61 4.55
C PRO A 38 -9.24 -5.65 4.57
N GLU A 39 -10.14 -5.83 5.52
CA GLU A 39 -11.24 -4.90 5.75
C GLU A 39 -10.70 -3.47 5.85
N THR A 40 -11.30 -2.58 5.08
CA THR A 40 -10.90 -1.18 4.99
C THR A 40 -12.14 -0.31 5.00
N ILE A 41 -12.10 0.77 5.77
CA ILE A 41 -13.21 1.70 5.97
C ILE A 41 -12.65 3.12 5.82
N PHE A 42 -13.38 4.01 5.15
CA PHE A 42 -13.07 5.43 5.21
C PHE A 42 -13.28 5.94 6.63
N LEU A 43 -12.39 6.80 7.12
CA LEU A 43 -12.46 7.22 8.51
C LEU A 43 -13.72 8.04 8.80
N ASN A 44 -14.18 8.85 7.86
CA ASN A 44 -15.43 9.62 7.97
C ASN A 44 -16.71 8.77 7.90
N GLU A 45 -16.59 7.48 7.53
CA GLU A 45 -17.73 6.54 7.51
C GLU A 45 -17.79 5.67 8.78
N LEU A 46 -16.85 5.84 9.72
CA LEU A 46 -16.86 5.10 10.98
C LEU A 46 -18.07 5.51 11.82
N LYS A 47 -18.88 4.50 12.21
CA LYS A 47 -19.99 4.70 13.15
C LYS A 47 -19.52 4.86 14.59
N SER A 48 -18.43 4.19 14.92
CA SER A 48 -17.75 4.27 16.21
C SER A 48 -16.30 3.85 16.04
N ILE A 49 -15.42 4.37 16.88
CA ILE A 49 -14.02 3.97 16.91
C ILE A 49 -13.95 2.53 17.44
N PRO A 50 -13.29 1.59 16.72
CA PRO A 50 -13.13 0.22 17.19
C PRO A 50 -12.45 0.14 18.54
N GLU A 51 -12.84 -0.83 19.36
CA GLU A 51 -12.19 -1.09 20.65
C GLU A 51 -10.84 -1.81 20.48
N ASP A 52 -10.72 -2.63 19.43
CA ASP A 52 -9.56 -3.46 19.10
C ASP A 52 -8.54 -2.72 18.19
N LEU A 53 -8.19 -1.47 18.54
CA LEU A 53 -7.33 -0.60 17.71
C LEU A 53 -5.95 -1.20 17.42
N GLU A 54 -5.46 -2.10 18.25
CA GLU A 54 -4.23 -2.87 18.02
C GLU A 54 -4.29 -3.72 16.73
N ASN A 55 -5.49 -4.04 16.25
CA ASN A 55 -5.71 -4.78 15.01
C ASN A 55 -5.91 -3.90 13.78
N TRP A 56 -5.71 -2.60 13.91
CA TRP A 56 -5.94 -1.64 12.84
C TRP A 56 -4.70 -0.81 12.50
N VAL A 57 -4.69 -0.29 11.29
CA VAL A 57 -3.66 0.63 10.77
C VAL A 57 -4.37 1.85 10.21
N LEU A 58 -3.99 3.02 10.66
CA LEU A 58 -4.47 4.30 10.14
C LEU A 58 -3.56 4.75 9.00
N LYS A 59 -4.16 5.10 7.85
CA LYS A 59 -3.41 5.45 6.64
C LYS A 59 -4.01 6.69 5.97
N PRO A 60 -3.20 7.68 5.61
CA PRO A 60 -3.65 8.72 4.69
C PRO A 60 -3.85 8.12 3.29
N LEU A 61 -4.88 8.58 2.56
CA LEU A 61 -5.20 8.10 1.22
C LEU A 61 -4.07 8.37 0.23
N TYR A 62 -3.55 9.59 0.25
CA TYR A 62 -2.61 10.11 -0.74
C TYR A 62 -1.22 10.26 -0.14
N SER A 63 -0.55 9.13 0.08
CA SER A 63 0.82 9.11 0.60
C SER A 63 1.63 7.97 -0.01
N PHE A 64 2.95 8.16 -0.08
CA PHE A 64 3.90 7.21 -0.64
C PHE A 64 4.76 6.55 0.42
N ALA A 65 5.34 5.41 0.09
CA ALA A 65 6.37 4.72 0.86
C ALA A 65 6.06 4.52 2.36
N GLY A 66 4.77 4.44 2.71
CA GLY A 66 4.35 4.28 4.10
C GLY A 66 4.35 5.59 4.92
N HIS A 67 4.58 6.74 4.27
CA HIS A 67 4.55 8.03 4.95
C HIS A 67 3.17 8.28 5.59
N GLY A 68 3.15 8.71 6.84
CA GLY A 68 1.94 8.98 7.61
C GLY A 68 1.14 7.74 8.03
N VAL A 69 1.65 6.53 7.80
CA VAL A 69 0.99 5.30 8.25
C VAL A 69 1.27 5.06 9.73
N LYS A 70 0.22 4.96 10.54
CA LYS A 70 0.32 4.63 11.97
C LYS A 70 -0.08 3.17 12.19
N PHE A 71 0.85 2.37 12.71
CA PHE A 71 0.64 0.94 13.01
C PHE A 71 0.10 0.68 14.41
N ASN A 72 0.53 1.46 15.38
CA ASN A 72 0.05 1.40 16.76
C ASN A 72 -0.94 2.52 16.94
N VAL A 73 -2.14 2.31 16.41
CA VAL A 73 -3.21 3.31 16.42
C VAL A 73 -3.80 3.41 17.81
N THR A 74 -3.94 4.64 18.29
CA THR A 74 -4.64 4.96 19.53
C THR A 74 -5.89 5.77 19.26
N ARG A 75 -6.81 5.84 20.21
CA ARG A 75 -8.00 6.69 20.10
C ARG A 75 -7.66 8.16 19.82
N PRO A 76 -6.70 8.79 20.52
CA PRO A 76 -6.29 10.16 20.19
C PRO A 76 -5.79 10.35 18.76
N ASP A 77 -5.08 9.35 18.18
CA ASP A 77 -4.63 9.43 16.79
C ASP A 77 -5.79 9.52 15.80
N ILE A 78 -6.89 8.82 16.07
CA ILE A 78 -8.10 8.86 15.25
C ILE A 78 -8.82 10.19 15.45
N GLU A 79 -8.99 10.62 16.70
CA GLU A 79 -9.67 11.86 17.03
C GLU A 79 -8.97 13.09 16.45
N GLU A 80 -7.64 13.09 16.43
CA GLU A 80 -6.81 14.14 15.81
C GLU A 80 -7.11 14.33 14.32
N VAL A 81 -7.25 13.23 13.58
CA VAL A 81 -7.45 13.29 12.11
C VAL A 81 -8.92 13.22 11.69
N MET A 82 -9.83 12.98 12.62
CA MET A 82 -11.28 12.85 12.33
C MET A 82 -11.87 14.06 11.57
N PRO A 83 -11.47 15.32 11.84
CA PRO A 83 -11.93 16.46 11.06
C PRO A 83 -11.61 16.38 9.56
N HIS A 84 -10.62 15.58 9.20
CA HIS A 84 -10.18 15.31 7.83
C HIS A 84 -10.34 13.82 7.47
N GLY A 85 -11.33 13.16 8.04
CA GLY A 85 -11.56 11.72 7.89
C GLY A 85 -11.82 11.26 6.46
N ASP A 86 -12.20 12.16 5.57
CA ASP A 86 -12.41 11.93 4.13
C ASP A 86 -11.11 11.62 3.38
N VAL A 87 -9.95 11.97 3.93
CA VAL A 87 -8.62 11.66 3.35
C VAL A 87 -7.84 10.60 4.13
N PHE A 88 -8.52 9.87 5.01
CA PHE A 88 -7.94 8.75 5.77
C PHE A 88 -8.76 7.48 5.65
N ILE A 89 -8.09 6.36 5.79
CA ILE A 89 -8.70 5.03 5.94
C ILE A 89 -8.19 4.34 7.20
N LEU A 90 -9.06 3.55 7.79
CA LEU A 90 -8.72 2.56 8.80
C LEU A 90 -8.78 1.18 8.17
N GLN A 91 -7.69 0.41 8.26
CA GLN A 91 -7.56 -0.90 7.63
C GLN A 91 -7.15 -1.95 8.67
N LYS A 92 -7.74 -3.14 8.61
CA LYS A 92 -7.30 -4.28 9.42
C LYS A 92 -5.84 -4.60 9.14
N LYS A 93 -5.08 -4.89 10.19
CA LYS A 93 -3.68 -5.32 10.08
C LYS A 93 -3.57 -6.65 9.35
N VAL A 94 -2.54 -6.76 8.53
CA VAL A 94 -2.10 -8.03 7.95
C VAL A 94 -0.85 -8.47 8.72
N THR A 95 -0.93 -9.67 9.29
CA THR A 95 0.22 -10.29 9.95
C THR A 95 0.95 -11.17 8.93
N TYR A 96 2.10 -10.71 8.47
CA TYR A 96 2.96 -11.48 7.58
C TYR A 96 3.70 -12.55 8.37
N LYS A 97 3.57 -13.81 7.95
CA LYS A 97 4.38 -14.90 8.51
C LYS A 97 5.78 -14.86 7.93
N PRO A 98 6.83 -15.04 8.73
CA PRO A 98 8.20 -15.20 8.25
C PRO A 98 8.37 -16.63 7.70
N VAL A 99 8.22 -16.79 6.39
CA VAL A 99 8.19 -18.10 5.73
C VAL A 99 9.45 -18.43 4.94
N VAL A 100 10.33 -17.45 4.73
CA VAL A 100 11.56 -17.67 3.98
C VAL A 100 12.70 -17.90 4.97
N ALA A 101 13.26 -19.11 4.97
CA ALA A 101 14.43 -19.44 5.79
C ALA A 101 15.64 -18.61 5.35
N THR A 102 16.37 -18.04 6.29
CA THR A 102 17.63 -17.32 6.08
C THR A 102 18.65 -17.77 7.13
N LEU A 103 19.91 -17.36 7.01
CA LEU A 103 20.98 -17.84 7.90
C LEU A 103 20.87 -17.35 9.34
N ASP A 104 20.13 -16.26 9.58
CA ASP A 104 19.91 -15.70 10.91
C ASP A 104 18.46 -15.95 11.38
N GLU A 105 17.51 -15.08 11.03
CA GLU A 105 16.10 -15.21 11.38
C GLU A 105 15.22 -15.28 10.11
N PRO A 106 14.13 -16.03 10.08
CA PRO A 106 13.27 -16.13 8.89
C PRO A 106 12.75 -14.79 8.43
N ALA A 107 12.69 -14.58 7.11
CA ALA A 107 12.18 -13.38 6.48
C ALA A 107 10.70 -13.54 6.06
N LYS A 108 9.98 -12.41 6.09
CA LYS A 108 8.68 -12.24 5.46
C LYS A 108 8.88 -11.99 3.97
N ALA A 109 7.95 -12.43 3.14
CA ALA A 109 7.95 -12.16 1.71
C ALA A 109 6.70 -11.38 1.29
N GLU A 110 6.87 -10.39 0.44
CA GLU A 110 5.82 -9.71 -0.30
C GLU A 110 6.06 -9.93 -1.79
N LEU A 111 5.04 -10.37 -2.52
CA LEU A 111 5.08 -10.46 -3.98
C LEU A 111 4.34 -9.28 -4.58
N ARG A 112 5.04 -8.53 -5.42
CA ARG A 112 4.49 -7.44 -6.21
C ARG A 112 4.30 -7.91 -7.64
N LEU A 113 3.06 -8.08 -8.06
CA LEU A 113 2.72 -8.48 -9.43
C LEU A 113 2.58 -7.24 -10.28
N MET A 114 3.37 -7.12 -11.34
CA MET A 114 3.37 -5.98 -12.24
C MET A 114 2.66 -6.33 -13.53
N TYR A 115 1.64 -5.55 -13.84
CA TYR A 115 0.80 -5.73 -15.02
C TYR A 115 0.99 -4.58 -15.99
N LEU A 116 0.98 -4.89 -17.28
CA LEU A 116 0.78 -3.92 -18.35
C LEU A 116 -0.64 -4.09 -18.91
N TRP A 117 -1.31 -2.97 -19.12
CA TRP A 117 -2.61 -2.93 -19.77
C TRP A 117 -2.51 -2.10 -21.03
N GLU A 118 -2.35 -2.79 -22.15
CA GLU A 118 -2.29 -2.17 -23.47
C GLU A 118 -3.66 -1.61 -23.85
N GLU A 119 -3.65 -0.50 -24.57
CA GLU A 119 -4.87 0.09 -25.12
C GLU A 119 -5.61 -0.92 -26.02
N GLY A 120 -6.94 -0.97 -25.93
CA GLY A 120 -7.78 -1.90 -26.67
C GLY A 120 -7.79 -3.34 -26.12
N LYS A 121 -6.99 -3.71 -25.14
CA LYS A 121 -7.07 -5.02 -24.50
C LYS A 121 -8.14 -5.05 -23.42
N THR A 122 -8.83 -6.20 -23.31
CA THR A 122 -9.86 -6.40 -22.27
C THR A 122 -9.32 -6.72 -20.90
N ARG A 123 -8.04 -7.12 -20.80
CA ARG A 123 -7.38 -7.52 -19.55
C ARG A 123 -5.90 -7.11 -19.56
N PRO A 124 -5.37 -6.75 -18.37
CA PRO A 124 -3.94 -6.54 -18.23
C PRO A 124 -3.18 -7.87 -18.34
N GLN A 125 -1.94 -7.80 -18.78
CA GLN A 125 -0.99 -8.92 -18.85
C GLN A 125 0.00 -8.81 -17.69
N LEU A 126 0.18 -9.90 -16.95
CA LEU A 126 1.26 -10.00 -15.97
C LEU A 126 2.60 -10.12 -16.73
N VAL A 127 3.49 -9.17 -16.51
CA VAL A 127 4.79 -9.10 -17.23
C VAL A 127 5.96 -9.48 -16.35
N ILE A 128 5.92 -9.11 -15.07
CA ILE A 128 7.01 -9.41 -14.13
C ILE A 128 6.47 -9.40 -12.69
N ASN A 129 7.17 -10.06 -11.79
CA ASN A 129 6.98 -9.90 -10.35
C ASN A 129 8.26 -9.39 -9.67
N LEU A 130 8.08 -8.78 -8.51
CA LEU A 130 9.15 -8.42 -7.60
C LEU A 130 8.84 -9.07 -6.25
N ALA A 131 9.68 -9.98 -5.81
CA ALA A 131 9.64 -10.49 -4.45
C ALA A 131 10.48 -9.58 -3.55
N ARG A 132 9.93 -9.17 -2.42
CA ARG A 132 10.65 -8.37 -1.41
C ARG A 132 10.70 -9.13 -0.11
N LEU A 133 11.92 -9.34 0.39
CA LEU A 133 12.18 -9.95 1.69
C LEU A 133 12.35 -8.87 2.75
N SER A 134 11.72 -9.07 3.90
CA SER A 134 11.74 -8.12 5.02
C SER A 134 11.72 -8.85 6.34
N LYS A 135 12.41 -8.28 7.33
CA LYS A 135 12.38 -8.69 8.74
C LYS A 135 11.84 -7.59 9.65
N GLY A 136 11.70 -6.38 9.11
CA GLY A 136 11.14 -5.24 9.82
C GLY A 136 9.64 -5.31 10.03
N VAL A 137 9.08 -4.35 10.76
CA VAL A 137 7.64 -4.22 10.98
C VAL A 137 6.92 -3.93 9.66
N MET A 138 7.55 -3.14 8.80
CA MET A 138 7.09 -2.85 7.42
C MET A 138 8.10 -3.31 6.38
N ILE A 139 7.59 -3.52 5.16
CA ILE A 139 8.41 -3.82 4.00
C ILE A 139 8.90 -2.50 3.38
N GLY A 140 9.98 -1.97 3.91
CA GLY A 140 10.60 -0.74 3.44
C GLY A 140 12.04 -0.65 3.93
N VAL A 141 12.87 0.14 3.23
CA VAL A 141 14.31 0.27 3.55
C VAL A 141 14.51 0.74 4.99
N ASP A 142 13.72 1.73 5.44
CA ASP A 142 13.87 2.31 6.78
C ASP A 142 13.62 1.31 7.91
N TYR A 143 12.73 0.35 7.72
CA TYR A 143 12.39 -0.67 8.71
C TYR A 143 13.32 -1.89 8.65
N ASN A 144 14.20 -1.94 7.67
CA ASN A 144 15.13 -3.05 7.44
C ASN A 144 16.60 -2.62 7.50
N LYS A 145 16.88 -1.40 7.95
CA LYS A 145 18.25 -0.93 8.21
C LYS A 145 18.97 -1.89 9.14
N ASN A 146 20.20 -2.24 8.81
CA ASN A 146 21.06 -3.14 9.59
C ASN A 146 20.54 -4.59 9.70
N LYS A 147 19.59 -5.00 8.84
CA LYS A 147 19.14 -6.39 8.73
C LYS A 147 19.78 -7.05 7.52
N THR A 148 20.12 -8.33 7.67
CA THR A 148 20.70 -9.17 6.62
C THR A 148 19.61 -10.01 5.96
N TRP A 149 19.86 -10.49 4.74
CA TRP A 149 18.94 -11.34 3.96
C TRP A 149 17.58 -10.67 3.72
N VAL A 150 17.60 -9.35 3.47
CA VAL A 150 16.46 -8.52 3.10
C VAL A 150 16.75 -7.82 1.78
N GLY A 151 15.70 -7.46 1.02
CA GLY A 151 15.86 -6.78 -0.26
C GLY A 151 14.88 -7.26 -1.32
N GLY A 152 15.18 -6.92 -2.57
CA GLY A 152 14.38 -7.28 -3.73
C GLY A 152 14.98 -8.42 -4.53
N THR A 153 14.13 -9.31 -5.01
CA THR A 153 14.46 -10.40 -5.92
C THR A 153 13.26 -10.75 -6.81
N VAL A 154 13.42 -11.71 -7.68
CA VAL A 154 12.32 -12.25 -8.51
C VAL A 154 11.74 -13.49 -7.83
N GLY A 155 10.41 -13.62 -7.82
CA GLY A 155 9.74 -14.84 -7.40
C GLY A 155 9.60 -15.79 -8.59
N TYR A 156 9.94 -17.05 -8.40
CA TYR A 156 9.66 -18.12 -9.35
C TYR A 156 8.35 -18.82 -8.93
N TYR A 157 7.55 -19.23 -9.89
CA TYR A 157 6.33 -20.00 -9.67
C TYR A 157 6.28 -21.17 -10.67
N GLU A 158 5.71 -22.25 -10.21
CA GLU A 158 5.43 -23.40 -11.07
C GLU A 158 4.36 -23.07 -12.09
N LYS A 159 4.46 -23.65 -13.29
CA LYS A 159 3.47 -23.49 -14.38
C LYS A 159 2.28 -24.39 -14.18
#